data_1b8ba9be39287ee8b32b864ea257b6cd
#
_entry.id   1b8ba9be39287ee8b32b864ea257b6cd
#
_cell.length_a   1.000
_cell.length_b   1.000
_cell.length_c   1.000
_cell.angle_alpha   90.00
_cell.angle_beta   90.00
_cell.angle_gamma   90.00
#
_symmetry.space_group_name_H-M   'P 1'
#
loop_
_entity.id
_entity.type
_entity.pdbx_description
1 polymer ?
#
loop_
_entity_poly.entity_id
_entity_poly.type
_entity_poly.pdbx_seq_one_letter_code
_entity_poly.pdbx_strand_id
1 'polypeptide(L)'
;AWLAGRHVCTIASAAFWSIVWRIAERQPITRSVSTEMPEPETTVRLHFSSAFEMLDMVQLVSDQIGRDLRFDEDALTWMEVAVRESVINAIKHGNRSDRAKQVTVEFTTRPAPAPEELVISVRDQGEGFDPDGIADPLAPENLLKSSGRGIFFMRSFMDDVQLVRLPEGGMEVRMVKR
;
A
#
# COMPACT_ATOMS: atom_id res chain seq x y z
N ALA A 1 13.32 -7.38 84.69
CA ALA A 1 14.02 -8.67 84.66
C ALA A 1 14.22 -9.16 83.21
N TRP A 2 15.45 -9.05 82.76
CA TRP A 2 16.24 -10.14 82.16
C TRP A 2 15.75 -10.64 80.82
N LEU A 3 16.47 -10.89 79.76
CA LEU A 3 17.89 -10.92 79.27
C LEU A 3 17.78 -11.15 77.73
N ALA A 4 18.50 -10.39 76.97
CA ALA A 4 19.74 -10.76 76.26
C ALA A 4 19.66 -11.94 75.29
N GLY A 5 20.08 -11.66 74.05
CA GLY A 5 20.45 -12.62 73.04
C GLY A 5 20.70 -11.88 71.70
N ARG A 6 21.73 -11.39 71.51
CA ARG A 6 23.01 -11.39 70.79
C ARG A 6 23.03 -12.30 69.59
N HIS A 7 23.53 -11.67 68.53
CA HIS A 7 24.30 -12.19 67.40
C HIS A 7 23.51 -12.77 66.24
N VAL A 8 23.80 -12.38 65.04
CA VAL A 8 25.06 -12.51 64.30
C VAL A 8 25.15 -11.44 63.23
N CYS A 9 26.21 -10.68 63.30
CA CYS A 9 26.67 -9.86 62.20
C CYS A 9 27.39 -10.82 61.25
N THR A 10 26.81 -11.14 60.12
CA THR A 10 27.52 -11.86 59.08
C THR A 10 28.10 -10.87 58.11
N ILE A 11 29.40 -10.78 58.10
CA ILE A 11 30.22 -9.96 57.25
C ILE A 11 30.03 -10.41 55.83
N ALA A 12 29.14 -9.71 55.11
CA ALA A 12 29.14 -9.80 53.65
C ALA A 12 30.42 -9.11 53.18
N SER A 13 31.35 -9.88 52.60
CA SER A 13 32.66 -9.41 52.17
C SER A 13 32.49 -8.25 51.17
N ALA A 14 33.46 -7.30 51.22
CA ALA A 14 33.51 -6.17 50.30
C ALA A 14 33.44 -6.62 48.79
N ALA A 15 33.80 -7.85 48.52
CA ALA A 15 33.68 -8.45 47.20
C ALA A 15 32.23 -8.66 46.75
N PHE A 16 31.29 -8.96 47.69
CA PHE A 16 29.90 -9.13 47.34
C PHE A 16 29.24 -7.80 46.95
N TRP A 17 29.55 -6.74 47.67
CA TRP A 17 29.06 -5.40 47.34
C TRP A 17 29.64 -4.83 46.06
N SER A 18 30.88 -5.14 45.72
CA SER A 18 31.52 -4.74 44.47
C SER A 18 30.89 -5.41 43.24
N ILE A 19 30.40 -6.62 43.38
CA ILE A 19 29.68 -7.33 42.31
C ILE A 19 28.26 -6.77 42.14
N VAL A 20 27.56 -6.49 43.25
CA VAL A 20 26.21 -5.89 43.21
C VAL A 20 26.29 -4.49 42.63
N TRP A 21 27.31 -3.69 42.98
CA TRP A 21 27.50 -2.34 42.43
C TRP A 21 27.82 -2.38 40.93
N ARG A 22 28.62 -3.31 40.47
CA ARG A 22 28.95 -3.48 39.05
C ARG A 22 27.76 -3.95 38.20
N ILE A 23 26.78 -4.61 38.82
CA ILE A 23 25.54 -5.00 38.14
C ILE A 23 24.56 -3.80 38.07
N ALA A 24 24.59 -2.92 39.06
CA ALA A 24 23.76 -1.70 39.10
C ALA A 24 24.26 -0.59 38.14
N GLU A 25 25.54 -0.58 37.77
CA GLU A 25 26.11 0.37 36.78
C GLU A 25 25.93 -0.04 35.32
N ARG A 26 25.30 -1.16 35.04
CA ARG A 26 24.79 -1.38 33.68
C ARG A 26 23.68 -0.36 33.48
N GLN A 27 24.01 0.68 32.75
CA GLN A 27 23.10 1.71 32.32
C GLN A 27 21.79 1.05 31.90
N PRO A 28 20.62 1.57 32.36
CA PRO A 28 19.37 1.15 31.77
C PRO A 28 19.50 1.43 30.29
N ILE A 29 19.36 0.40 29.46
CA ILE A 29 19.11 0.55 28.05
C ILE A 29 17.73 1.22 28.00
N THR A 30 17.71 2.54 28.11
CA THR A 30 16.60 3.34 27.66
C THR A 30 16.61 3.22 26.14
N ARG A 31 16.18 2.07 25.67
CA ARG A 31 15.64 1.97 24.33
C ARG A 31 14.40 2.85 24.40
N SER A 32 14.56 4.10 24.00
CA SER A 32 13.43 4.93 23.61
C SER A 32 12.75 4.16 22.50
N VAL A 33 11.74 3.38 22.86
CA VAL A 33 10.71 2.98 21.92
C VAL A 33 10.04 4.31 21.60
N SER A 34 10.55 5.01 20.59
CA SER A 34 9.77 5.97 19.88
C SER A 34 8.59 5.16 19.35
N THR A 35 7.49 5.20 20.07
CA THR A 35 6.18 4.85 19.55
C THR A 35 5.86 5.97 18.57
N GLU A 36 6.58 5.98 17.43
CA GLU A 36 6.13 6.73 16.28
C GLU A 36 4.80 6.08 15.92
N MET A 37 3.72 6.76 16.31
CA MET A 37 2.39 6.45 15.78
C MET A 37 2.55 6.48 14.26
N PRO A 38 2.17 5.40 13.54
CA PRO A 38 2.23 5.45 12.10
C PRO A 38 1.42 6.67 11.65
N GLU A 39 2.02 7.51 10.82
CA GLU A 39 1.33 8.65 10.25
C GLU A 39 0.05 8.15 9.56
N PRO A 40 -1.07 8.87 9.68
CA PRO A 40 -2.34 8.40 9.17
C PRO A 40 -2.28 8.24 7.64
N GLU A 41 -2.79 7.13 7.14
CA GLU A 41 -3.02 6.94 5.70
C GLU A 41 -3.95 8.05 5.20
N THR A 42 -3.59 8.69 4.08
CA THR A 42 -4.46 9.66 3.41
C THR A 42 -5.10 9.00 2.20
N THR A 43 -6.43 9.06 2.12
CA THR A 43 -7.18 8.47 1.00
C THR A 43 -7.99 9.53 0.28
N VAL A 44 -7.79 9.61 -1.03
CA VAL A 44 -8.63 10.37 -1.96
C VAL A 44 -9.49 9.38 -2.73
N ARG A 45 -10.81 9.54 -2.72
CA ARG A 45 -11.74 8.68 -3.44
C ARG A 45 -12.55 9.46 -4.45
N LEU A 46 -12.54 8.99 -5.69
CA LEU A 46 -13.39 9.46 -6.79
C LEU A 46 -14.44 8.39 -7.06
N HIS A 47 -15.71 8.82 -7.18
CA HIS A 47 -16.83 7.94 -7.49
C HIS A 47 -17.68 8.59 -8.56
N PHE A 48 -17.83 7.94 -9.73
CA PHE A 48 -18.45 8.53 -10.88
C PHE A 48 -19.11 7.50 -11.79
N SER A 49 -20.08 7.94 -12.60
CA SER A 49 -20.71 7.11 -13.64
C SER A 49 -19.70 6.66 -14.67
N SER A 50 -19.93 5.50 -15.31
CA SER A 50 -19.06 4.95 -16.37
C SER A 50 -19.04 5.87 -17.59
N ALA A 51 -18.24 6.93 -17.50
CA ALA A 51 -18.14 8.00 -18.48
C ALA A 51 -16.68 8.33 -18.75
N PHE A 52 -16.26 8.27 -20.01
CA PHE A 52 -14.88 8.56 -20.41
C PHE A 52 -14.46 10.00 -20.15
N GLU A 53 -15.42 10.90 -20.04
CA GLU A 53 -15.22 12.32 -19.71
C GLU A 53 -14.56 12.51 -18.33
N MET A 54 -14.60 11.47 -17.47
CA MET A 54 -13.97 11.49 -16.15
C MET A 54 -12.49 11.16 -16.16
N LEU A 55 -11.96 10.63 -17.26
CA LEU A 55 -10.56 10.22 -17.37
C LEU A 55 -9.59 11.37 -17.06
N ASP A 56 -9.83 12.54 -17.61
CA ASP A 56 -8.94 13.69 -17.41
C ASP A 56 -8.91 14.15 -15.94
N MET A 57 -10.08 14.05 -15.25
CA MET A 57 -10.14 14.35 -13.81
C MET A 57 -9.34 13.34 -12.99
N VAL A 58 -9.49 12.05 -13.29
CA VAL A 58 -8.73 10.99 -12.60
C VAL A 58 -7.23 11.19 -12.80
N GLN A 59 -6.82 11.53 -14.03
CA GLN A 59 -5.41 11.78 -14.34
C GLN A 59 -4.85 12.99 -13.62
N LEU A 60 -5.59 14.10 -13.58
CA LEU A 60 -5.19 15.29 -12.84
C LEU A 60 -4.93 14.99 -11.35
N VAL A 61 -5.82 14.21 -10.73
CA VAL A 61 -5.66 13.81 -9.32
C VAL A 61 -4.46 12.87 -9.14
N SER A 62 -4.29 11.91 -10.05
CA SER A 62 -3.17 10.97 -10.05
C SER A 62 -1.82 11.69 -10.16
N ASP A 63 -1.69 12.61 -11.13
CA ASP A 63 -0.49 13.41 -11.35
C ASP A 63 -0.15 14.27 -10.12
N GLN A 64 -1.15 14.97 -9.56
CA GLN A 64 -0.93 15.80 -8.37
C GLN A 64 -0.43 14.99 -7.18
N ILE A 65 -1.06 13.83 -6.89
CA ILE A 65 -0.63 12.96 -5.79
C ILE A 65 0.79 12.43 -6.04
N GLY A 66 1.11 12.01 -7.27
CA GLY A 66 2.44 11.52 -7.60
C GLY A 66 3.52 12.60 -7.45
N ARG A 67 3.23 13.86 -7.82
CA ARG A 67 4.13 15.00 -7.60
C ARG A 67 4.33 15.31 -6.12
N ASP A 68 3.27 15.26 -5.33
CA ASP A 68 3.34 15.46 -3.88
C ASP A 68 4.20 14.38 -3.21
N LEU A 69 4.18 13.16 -3.73
CA LEU A 69 5.04 12.04 -3.34
C LEU A 69 6.44 12.10 -3.99
N ARG A 70 6.73 13.12 -4.80
CA ARG A 70 8.02 13.37 -5.45
C ARG A 70 8.47 12.25 -6.39
N PHE A 71 7.53 11.56 -7.04
CA PHE A 71 7.88 10.65 -8.12
C PHE A 71 8.54 11.41 -9.27
N ASP A 72 9.52 10.79 -9.91
CA ASP A 72 10.16 11.36 -11.09
C ASP A 72 9.22 11.40 -12.30
N GLU A 73 9.57 12.15 -13.33
CA GLU A 73 8.74 12.36 -14.51
C GLU A 73 8.48 11.05 -15.28
N ASP A 74 9.40 10.10 -15.25
CA ASP A 74 9.21 8.79 -15.88
C ASP A 74 8.18 7.98 -15.10
N ALA A 75 8.29 7.92 -13.76
CA ALA A 75 7.32 7.25 -12.91
C ALA A 75 5.92 7.87 -13.04
N LEU A 76 5.81 9.21 -13.10
CA LEU A 76 4.54 9.91 -13.31
C LEU A 76 3.92 9.52 -14.66
N THR A 77 4.70 9.53 -15.73
CA THR A 77 4.24 9.17 -17.09
C THR A 77 3.71 7.74 -17.12
N TRP A 78 4.44 6.80 -16.55
CA TRP A 78 4.02 5.39 -16.56
C TRP A 78 2.84 5.12 -15.63
N MET A 79 2.77 5.80 -14.49
CA MET A 79 1.62 5.75 -13.60
C MET A 79 0.36 6.29 -14.28
N GLU A 80 0.48 7.40 -15.02
CA GLU A 80 -0.61 7.96 -15.82
C GLU A 80 -1.16 6.93 -16.82
N VAL A 81 -0.28 6.24 -17.56
CA VAL A 81 -0.68 5.19 -18.50
C VAL A 81 -1.42 4.07 -17.78
N ALA A 82 -0.86 3.58 -16.65
CA ALA A 82 -1.45 2.47 -15.91
C ALA A 82 -2.83 2.82 -15.32
N VAL A 83 -2.98 4.00 -14.74
CA VAL A 83 -4.26 4.47 -14.18
C VAL A 83 -5.29 4.65 -15.28
N ARG A 84 -4.91 5.30 -16.41
CA ARG A 84 -5.80 5.50 -17.56
C ARG A 84 -6.33 4.18 -18.11
N GLU A 85 -5.44 3.22 -18.35
CA GLU A 85 -5.81 1.89 -18.84
C GLU A 85 -6.73 1.16 -17.87
N SER A 86 -6.46 1.24 -16.56
CA SER A 86 -7.29 0.62 -15.55
C SER A 86 -8.71 1.20 -15.54
N VAL A 87 -8.86 2.52 -15.61
CA VAL A 87 -10.18 3.18 -15.66
C VAL A 87 -10.91 2.88 -16.97
N ILE A 88 -10.21 2.88 -18.11
CA ILE A 88 -10.79 2.49 -19.41
C ILE A 88 -11.32 1.05 -19.34
N ASN A 89 -10.54 0.14 -18.75
CA ASN A 89 -10.95 -1.26 -18.59
C ASN A 89 -12.20 -1.37 -17.71
N ALA A 90 -12.26 -0.66 -16.60
CA ALA A 90 -13.42 -0.61 -15.72
C ALA A 90 -14.68 -0.10 -16.45
N ILE A 91 -14.57 1.01 -17.20
CA ILE A 91 -15.70 1.58 -17.96
C ILE A 91 -16.12 0.63 -19.09
N LYS A 92 -15.17 0.25 -19.95
CA LYS A 92 -15.46 -0.43 -21.22
C LYS A 92 -15.74 -1.91 -21.04
N HIS A 93 -14.91 -2.60 -20.27
CA HIS A 93 -14.96 -4.04 -20.14
C HIS A 93 -15.72 -4.47 -18.88
N GLY A 94 -15.47 -3.84 -17.75
CA GLY A 94 -16.19 -4.08 -16.51
C GLY A 94 -17.66 -3.69 -16.62
N ASN A 95 -17.92 -2.40 -16.72
CA ASN A 95 -19.27 -1.84 -16.76
C ASN A 95 -19.95 -1.87 -18.16
N ARG A 96 -19.24 -2.29 -19.20
CA ARG A 96 -19.75 -2.34 -20.60
C ARG A 96 -20.29 -0.99 -21.10
N SER A 97 -19.62 0.09 -20.66
CA SER A 97 -20.01 1.47 -20.95
C SER A 97 -21.43 1.86 -20.48
N ASP A 98 -21.98 1.12 -19.52
CA ASP A 98 -23.28 1.42 -18.92
C ASP A 98 -23.14 2.60 -17.95
N ARG A 99 -23.70 3.75 -18.30
CA ARG A 99 -23.67 4.98 -17.49
C ARG A 99 -24.44 4.88 -16.17
N ALA A 100 -25.29 3.89 -16.00
CA ALA A 100 -25.98 3.62 -14.73
C ALA A 100 -25.05 2.99 -13.70
N LYS A 101 -23.97 2.32 -14.16
CA LYS A 101 -22.94 1.72 -13.31
C LYS A 101 -21.87 2.74 -12.94
N GLN A 102 -21.24 2.49 -11.80
CA GLN A 102 -20.23 3.37 -11.24
C GLN A 102 -18.84 2.79 -11.38
N VAL A 103 -17.86 3.68 -11.47
CA VAL A 103 -16.44 3.39 -11.27
C VAL A 103 -15.99 4.09 -10.01
N THR A 104 -15.23 3.40 -9.18
CA THR A 104 -14.60 3.97 -7.99
C THR A 104 -13.09 3.91 -8.14
N VAL A 105 -12.42 5.05 -7.99
CA VAL A 105 -10.96 5.14 -7.97
C VAL A 105 -10.53 5.64 -6.60
N GLU A 106 -9.68 4.89 -5.92
CA GLU A 106 -9.10 5.25 -4.63
C GLU A 106 -7.59 5.40 -4.75
N PHE A 107 -7.07 6.50 -4.25
CA PHE A 107 -5.64 6.75 -4.08
C PHE A 107 -5.36 6.78 -2.59
N THR A 108 -4.57 5.84 -2.09
CA THR A 108 -4.17 5.78 -0.68
C THR A 108 -2.66 5.96 -0.59
N THR A 109 -2.25 7.03 0.08
CA THR A 109 -0.84 7.25 0.39
C THR A 109 -0.52 6.66 1.75
N ARG A 110 0.55 5.89 1.83
CA ARG A 110 1.07 5.35 3.06
C ARG A 110 2.37 6.04 3.38
N PRO A 111 2.38 6.93 4.36
CA PRO A 111 3.61 7.43 4.90
C PRO A 111 4.31 6.26 5.57
N ALA A 112 5.51 5.97 5.10
CA ALA A 112 6.32 4.95 5.71
C ALA A 112 7.35 5.57 6.62
N PRO A 113 8.00 4.77 7.50
CA PRO A 113 9.37 5.10 7.82
C PRO A 113 10.30 4.99 6.57
N ALA A 114 9.80 4.84 5.36
CA ALA A 114 10.31 4.83 3.99
C ALA A 114 10.12 3.44 3.32
N PRO A 115 9.77 3.35 2.04
CA PRO A 115 9.50 4.40 1.09
C PRO A 115 8.03 4.82 1.09
N GLU A 116 7.76 6.05 0.62
CA GLU A 116 6.40 6.50 0.35
C GLU A 116 5.74 5.55 -0.67
N GLU A 117 4.58 5.02 -0.34
CA GLU A 117 3.85 4.07 -1.16
C GLU A 117 2.51 4.67 -1.55
N LEU A 118 2.23 4.68 -2.84
CA LEU A 118 0.92 5.00 -3.38
C LEU A 118 0.22 3.72 -3.80
N VAL A 119 -0.92 3.47 -3.20
CA VAL A 119 -1.83 2.39 -3.59
C VAL A 119 -3.00 2.99 -4.36
N ILE A 120 -3.24 2.50 -5.58
CA ILE A 120 -4.32 2.92 -6.44
C ILE A 120 -5.25 1.72 -6.64
N SER A 121 -6.52 1.87 -6.27
CA SER A 121 -7.55 0.85 -6.50
C SER A 121 -8.59 1.37 -7.45
N VAL A 122 -8.87 0.64 -8.52
CA VAL A 122 -9.94 0.94 -9.50
C VAL A 122 -10.95 -0.19 -9.45
N ARG A 123 -12.21 0.13 -9.14
CA ARG A 123 -13.32 -0.84 -9.03
C ARG A 123 -14.43 -0.52 -10.01
N ASP A 124 -14.96 -1.57 -10.63
CA ASP A 124 -16.16 -1.50 -11.46
C ASP A 124 -17.32 -2.31 -10.84
N GLN A 125 -18.51 -2.15 -11.43
CA GLN A 125 -19.74 -2.86 -11.07
C GLN A 125 -20.17 -3.87 -12.17
N GLY A 126 -19.19 -4.47 -12.85
CA GLY A 126 -19.42 -5.47 -13.87
C GLY A 126 -19.72 -6.86 -13.31
N GLU A 127 -19.62 -7.86 -14.15
CA GLU A 127 -19.76 -9.25 -13.76
C GLU A 127 -18.45 -9.84 -13.22
N GLY A 128 -17.34 -9.10 -13.46
CA GLY A 128 -16.00 -9.59 -13.22
C GLY A 128 -15.58 -10.69 -14.21
N PHE A 129 -14.34 -11.06 -14.14
CA PHE A 129 -13.79 -12.18 -14.91
C PHE A 129 -12.79 -12.96 -14.03
N ASP A 130 -12.39 -14.13 -14.50
CA ASP A 130 -11.34 -14.91 -13.86
C ASP A 130 -9.97 -14.37 -14.28
N PRO A 131 -9.18 -13.78 -13.34
CA PRO A 131 -7.87 -13.25 -13.66
C PRO A 131 -6.87 -14.28 -14.20
N ASP A 132 -7.02 -15.55 -13.82
CA ASP A 132 -6.15 -16.64 -14.26
C ASP A 132 -6.39 -17.04 -15.72
N GLY A 133 -7.54 -16.65 -16.27
CA GLY A 133 -7.92 -16.87 -17.67
C GLY A 133 -7.38 -15.80 -18.64
N ILE A 134 -6.59 -14.84 -18.18
CA ILE A 134 -6.05 -13.78 -19.05
C ILE A 134 -4.95 -14.36 -19.93
N ALA A 135 -5.18 -14.31 -21.25
CA ALA A 135 -4.18 -14.74 -22.22
C ALA A 135 -2.91 -13.88 -22.14
N ASP A 136 -1.75 -14.52 -22.25
CA ASP A 136 -0.46 -13.79 -22.33
C ASP A 136 -0.46 -12.87 -23.57
N PRO A 137 -0.39 -11.55 -23.39
CA PRO A 137 -0.39 -10.60 -24.53
C PRO A 137 0.87 -10.67 -25.38
N LEU A 138 1.95 -11.28 -24.88
CA LEU A 138 3.21 -11.47 -25.61
C LEU A 138 3.26 -12.79 -26.39
N ALA A 139 2.27 -13.68 -26.20
CA ALA A 139 2.18 -14.89 -26.99
C ALA A 139 2.00 -14.53 -28.49
N PRO A 140 2.65 -15.23 -29.41
CA PRO A 140 2.60 -14.92 -30.85
C PRO A 140 1.18 -14.75 -31.41
N GLU A 141 0.24 -15.56 -30.95
CA GLU A 141 -1.17 -15.53 -31.34
C GLU A 141 -1.94 -14.32 -30.80
N ASN A 142 -1.38 -13.61 -29.83
CA ASN A 142 -2.00 -12.46 -29.18
C ASN A 142 -1.37 -11.11 -29.57
N LEU A 143 -0.23 -11.13 -30.27
CA LEU A 143 0.52 -9.91 -30.62
C LEU A 143 -0.29 -8.90 -31.43
N LEU A 144 -1.25 -9.35 -32.23
CA LEU A 144 -2.12 -8.48 -33.03
C LEU A 144 -3.43 -8.10 -32.33
N LYS A 145 -3.71 -8.67 -31.14
CA LYS A 145 -4.91 -8.34 -30.38
C LYS A 145 -4.68 -7.09 -29.57
N SER A 146 -5.60 -6.14 -29.64
CA SER A 146 -5.55 -4.93 -28.80
C SER A 146 -5.98 -5.17 -27.35
N SER A 147 -6.70 -6.28 -27.11
CA SER A 147 -7.15 -6.67 -25.76
C SER A 147 -6.03 -7.32 -24.96
N GLY A 148 -5.95 -6.99 -23.66
CA GLY A 148 -4.94 -7.54 -22.73
C GLY A 148 -3.65 -6.73 -22.59
N ARG A 149 -3.34 -5.83 -23.53
CA ARG A 149 -2.14 -4.98 -23.45
C ARG A 149 -2.19 -4.02 -22.26
N GLY A 150 -3.35 -3.53 -21.88
CA GLY A 150 -3.51 -2.63 -20.73
C GLY A 150 -3.00 -3.26 -19.43
N ILE A 151 -3.38 -4.51 -19.15
CA ILE A 151 -2.91 -5.25 -17.97
C ILE A 151 -1.39 -5.49 -18.03
N PHE A 152 -0.86 -5.80 -19.21
CA PHE A 152 0.58 -5.92 -19.41
C PHE A 152 1.31 -4.61 -19.11
N PHE A 153 0.82 -3.47 -19.60
CA PHE A 153 1.41 -2.17 -19.31
C PHE A 153 1.34 -1.85 -17.80
N MET A 154 0.19 -2.08 -17.15
CA MET A 154 0.10 -1.91 -15.71
C MET A 154 1.18 -2.72 -14.97
N ARG A 155 1.34 -4.00 -15.30
CA ARG A 155 2.35 -4.88 -14.69
C ARG A 155 3.79 -4.50 -15.02
N SER A 156 4.02 -3.82 -16.14
CA SER A 156 5.36 -3.39 -16.55
C SER A 156 5.82 -2.11 -15.84
N PHE A 157 4.89 -1.28 -15.42
CA PHE A 157 5.18 0.08 -14.95
C PHE A 157 4.87 0.30 -13.46
N MET A 158 4.00 -0.52 -12.89
CA MET A 158 3.70 -0.50 -11.47
C MET A 158 4.54 -1.56 -10.74
N ASP A 159 4.87 -1.30 -9.48
CA ASP A 159 5.70 -2.22 -8.66
C ASP A 159 4.93 -3.47 -8.23
N ASP A 160 3.60 -3.37 -8.09
CA ASP A 160 2.71 -4.51 -7.90
C ASP A 160 1.36 -4.24 -8.57
N VAL A 161 0.74 -5.28 -9.14
CA VAL A 161 -0.60 -5.23 -9.75
C VAL A 161 -1.36 -6.48 -9.40
N GLN A 162 -2.48 -6.31 -8.74
CA GLN A 162 -3.41 -7.36 -8.36
C GLN A 162 -4.76 -7.13 -9.02
N LEU A 163 -5.34 -8.22 -9.55
CA LEU A 163 -6.67 -8.24 -10.13
C LEU A 163 -7.53 -9.11 -9.22
N VAL A 164 -8.56 -8.54 -8.62
CA VAL A 164 -9.41 -9.23 -7.65
C VAL A 164 -10.86 -9.17 -8.12
N ARG A 165 -11.50 -10.33 -8.24
CA ARG A 165 -12.96 -10.40 -8.45
C ARG A 165 -13.65 -10.10 -7.11
N LEU A 166 -14.56 -9.14 -7.11
CA LEU A 166 -15.29 -8.76 -5.92
C LEU A 166 -16.45 -9.74 -5.63
N PRO A 167 -16.72 -10.05 -4.35
CA PRO A 167 -17.81 -10.96 -3.99
C PRO A 167 -19.20 -10.47 -4.44
N GLU A 168 -19.41 -9.15 -4.44
CA GLU A 168 -20.64 -8.49 -4.89
C GLU A 168 -20.75 -8.37 -6.40
N GLY A 169 -19.74 -8.78 -7.13
CA GLY A 169 -19.58 -8.60 -8.57
C GLY A 169 -18.66 -7.44 -8.90
N GLY A 170 -18.15 -7.42 -10.15
CA GLY A 170 -17.15 -6.46 -10.61
C GLY A 170 -15.72 -6.94 -10.37
N MET A 171 -14.79 -6.07 -10.74
CA MET A 171 -13.36 -6.25 -10.54
C MET A 171 -12.77 -5.09 -9.73
N GLU A 172 -11.75 -5.40 -8.98
CA GLU A 172 -10.81 -4.45 -8.44
C GLU A 172 -9.44 -4.66 -9.10
N VAL A 173 -8.91 -3.60 -9.67
CA VAL A 173 -7.50 -3.51 -10.07
C VAL A 173 -6.78 -2.71 -9.01
N ARG A 174 -5.90 -3.37 -8.27
CA ARG A 174 -5.06 -2.73 -7.26
C ARG A 174 -3.64 -2.62 -7.76
N MET A 175 -3.12 -1.41 -7.79
CA MET A 175 -1.77 -1.08 -8.26
C MET A 175 -0.99 -0.41 -7.14
N VAL A 176 0.31 -0.67 -7.08
CA VAL A 176 1.22 -0.06 -6.09
C VAL A 176 2.38 0.59 -6.82
N LYS A 177 2.74 1.81 -6.39
CA LYS A 177 3.92 2.55 -6.83
C LYS A 177 4.73 2.99 -5.61
N ARG A 178 6.06 2.82 -5.68
CA ARG A 178 7.04 3.18 -4.63
C ARG A 178 8.12 4.09 -5.18
#